data_9e3d1a7d81559afe913cf272ba388332
#
_entry.id   9e3d1a7d81559afe913cf272ba388332
#
_cell.length_a   1.000
_cell.length_b   1.000
_cell.length_c   1.000
_cell.angle_alpha   90.00
_cell.angle_beta   90.00
_cell.angle_gamma   90.00
#
_symmetry.space_group_name_H-M   'P 1'
#
loop_
_entity.id
_entity.type
_entity.pdbx_description
1 polymer ?
#
loop_
_entity_poly.entity_id
_entity_poly.type
_entity_poly.pdbx_seq_one_letter_code
_entity_poly.pdbx_strand_id
1 'polypeptide(L)'
;DIPAEMLNPNSPVMMNTVWMLDDFSPENGGTRVVPGSHKSGLAVPPEDMDVKHVVQPTAPAGSVIVFNGQTWHGGGTNNSQANRHALFGHYRKRMLVFQIDPHDGFPPEWLDQLNDRQKKLMRLNRGLGAPHAADSHLH
;
A
#
# COMPACT_ATOMS: atom_id res chain seq x y z
N ASP A 1 -4.75 -9.54 7.55
CA ASP A 1 -6.03 -9.30 6.85
C ASP A 1 -6.85 -8.28 7.64
N ILE A 2 -7.56 -7.40 6.92
CA ILE A 2 -8.49 -6.44 7.55
C ILE A 2 -9.81 -7.17 7.78
N PRO A 3 -10.34 -7.22 9.02
CA PRO A 3 -11.63 -7.83 9.29
C PRO A 3 -12.75 -7.23 8.41
N ALA A 4 -13.69 -8.08 7.96
CA ALA A 4 -14.76 -7.67 7.05
C ALA A 4 -15.61 -6.51 7.63
N GLU A 5 -15.79 -6.46 8.94
CA GLU A 5 -16.53 -5.42 9.66
C GLU A 5 -15.86 -4.02 9.53
N MET A 6 -14.56 -3.99 9.24
CA MET A 6 -13.81 -2.75 9.02
C MET A 6 -13.83 -2.32 7.55
N LEU A 7 -14.40 -3.13 6.66
CA LEU A 7 -14.48 -2.87 5.22
C LEU A 7 -15.65 -1.92 4.89
N ASN A 8 -15.60 -0.69 5.43
CA ASN A 8 -16.58 0.33 5.08
C ASN A 8 -16.07 1.15 3.88
N PRO A 9 -16.68 1.04 2.69
CA PRO A 9 -16.22 1.75 1.48
C PRO A 9 -16.27 3.28 1.62
N ASN A 10 -17.14 3.80 2.49
CA ASN A 10 -17.27 5.23 2.74
C ASN A 10 -16.33 5.76 3.85
N SER A 11 -15.61 4.87 4.53
CA SER A 11 -14.65 5.23 5.58
C SER A 11 -13.40 4.37 5.45
N PRO A 12 -12.57 4.63 4.45
CA PRO A 12 -11.38 3.82 4.19
C PRO A 12 -10.46 3.83 5.41
N VAL A 13 -10.00 2.65 5.80
CA VAL A 13 -9.04 2.49 6.90
C VAL A 13 -7.60 2.52 6.38
N MET A 14 -7.43 2.36 5.07
CA MET A 14 -6.14 2.38 4.38
C MET A 14 -6.26 3.04 3.01
N MET A 15 -5.24 3.84 2.66
CA MET A 15 -5.05 4.42 1.33
C MET A 15 -3.67 4.01 0.83
N ASN A 16 -3.61 3.63 -0.43
CA ASN A 16 -2.36 3.30 -1.10
C ASN A 16 -1.99 4.40 -2.10
N THR A 17 -0.70 4.64 -2.22
CA THR A 17 -0.13 5.49 -3.27
C THR A 17 0.93 4.74 -4.04
N VAL A 18 1.00 5.00 -5.34
CA VAL A 18 2.06 4.50 -6.21
C VAL A 18 2.71 5.72 -6.87
N TRP A 19 3.92 6.05 -6.44
CA TRP A 19 4.70 7.15 -6.97
C TRP A 19 5.55 6.64 -8.12
N MET A 20 5.33 7.16 -9.30
CA MET A 20 6.02 6.73 -10.52
C MET A 20 7.40 7.35 -10.58
N LEU A 21 8.46 6.55 -10.53
CA LEU A 21 9.84 7.01 -10.72
C LEU A 21 10.24 6.98 -12.20
N ASP A 22 9.57 6.14 -12.97
CA ASP A 22 9.64 6.07 -14.43
C ASP A 22 8.22 6.28 -15.00
N ASP A 23 8.13 6.56 -16.30
CA ASP A 23 6.85 6.61 -17.01
C ASP A 23 6.12 5.27 -16.88
N PHE A 24 4.81 5.30 -16.65
CA PHE A 24 3.98 4.09 -16.67
C PHE A 24 3.27 3.96 -18.01
N SER A 25 3.38 2.76 -18.58
CA SER A 25 2.67 2.37 -19.80
C SER A 25 2.17 0.93 -19.70
N PRO A 26 1.28 0.49 -20.60
CA PRO A 26 0.87 -0.91 -20.68
C PRO A 26 2.04 -1.86 -20.91
N GLU A 27 3.03 -1.44 -21.69
CA GLU A 27 4.18 -2.25 -22.10
C GLU A 27 5.15 -2.52 -20.96
N ASN A 28 5.34 -1.54 -20.04
CA ASN A 28 6.31 -1.67 -18.95
C ASN A 28 5.73 -2.16 -17.63
N GLY A 29 4.52 -2.72 -17.66
CA GLY A 29 3.94 -3.39 -16.53
C GLY A 29 3.46 -2.46 -15.40
N GLY A 30 2.97 -1.27 -15.74
CA GLY A 30 2.39 -0.33 -14.80
C GLY A 30 1.30 -0.97 -13.92
N THR A 31 1.01 -0.35 -12.80
CA THR A 31 -0.01 -0.84 -11.85
C THR A 31 -1.39 -0.92 -12.51
N ARG A 32 -2.06 -2.04 -12.34
CA ARG A 32 -3.44 -2.27 -12.76
C ARG A 32 -4.37 -2.13 -11.57
N VAL A 33 -5.54 -1.54 -11.79
CA VAL A 33 -6.57 -1.33 -10.76
C VAL A 33 -7.95 -1.65 -11.31
N VAL A 34 -8.86 -2.05 -10.43
CA VAL A 34 -10.29 -2.23 -10.77
C VAL A 34 -11.08 -1.12 -10.07
N PRO A 35 -11.43 -0.04 -10.77
CA PRO A 35 -12.15 1.09 -10.17
C PRO A 35 -13.47 0.64 -9.54
N GLY A 36 -13.74 1.09 -8.33
CA GLY A 36 -14.97 0.77 -7.60
C GLY A 36 -14.97 -0.58 -6.86
N SER A 37 -13.98 -1.45 -7.06
CA SER A 37 -13.91 -2.79 -6.44
C SER A 37 -13.87 -2.77 -4.90
N HIS A 38 -13.37 -1.70 -4.29
CA HIS A 38 -13.42 -1.51 -2.83
C HIS A 38 -14.84 -1.48 -2.25
N LYS A 39 -15.87 -1.36 -3.09
CA LYS A 39 -17.28 -1.38 -2.69
C LYS A 39 -17.91 -2.77 -2.78
N SER A 40 -17.21 -3.76 -3.33
CA SER A 40 -17.73 -5.11 -3.54
C SER A 40 -17.96 -5.89 -2.25
N GLY A 41 -17.28 -5.53 -1.16
CA GLY A 41 -17.27 -6.33 0.07
C GLY A 41 -16.41 -7.59 -0.02
N LEU A 42 -15.74 -7.83 -1.14
CA LEU A 42 -14.90 -9.00 -1.36
C LEU A 42 -13.41 -8.62 -1.19
N ALA A 43 -12.67 -9.47 -0.51
CA ALA A 43 -11.23 -9.28 -0.30
C ALA A 43 -10.41 -9.50 -1.58
N VAL A 44 -10.88 -10.39 -2.45
CA VAL A 44 -10.25 -10.74 -3.72
C VAL A 44 -11.27 -10.69 -4.85
N PRO A 45 -10.84 -10.46 -6.11
CA PRO A 45 -11.74 -10.54 -7.24
C PRO A 45 -12.29 -11.97 -7.41
N PRO A 46 -13.55 -12.15 -7.86
CA PRO A 46 -14.07 -13.45 -8.24
C PRO A 46 -13.31 -14.02 -9.44
N GLU A 47 -13.25 -15.34 -9.54
CA GLU A 47 -12.51 -16.03 -10.62
C GLU A 47 -13.02 -15.68 -12.02
N ASP A 48 -14.32 -15.41 -12.16
CA ASP A 48 -15.00 -15.05 -13.39
C ASP A 48 -15.02 -13.54 -13.66
N MET A 49 -14.25 -12.74 -12.94
CA MET A 49 -14.20 -11.29 -13.12
C MET A 49 -13.78 -10.93 -14.56
N ASP A 50 -14.60 -10.13 -15.21
CA ASP A 50 -14.32 -9.64 -16.56
C ASP A 50 -13.12 -8.67 -16.56
N VAL A 51 -12.08 -9.03 -17.30
CA VAL A 51 -10.83 -8.24 -17.39
C VAL A 51 -11.02 -6.84 -18.00
N LYS A 52 -12.13 -6.58 -18.70
CA LYS A 52 -12.43 -5.23 -19.22
C LYS A 52 -12.63 -4.18 -18.13
N HIS A 53 -12.89 -4.59 -16.89
CA HIS A 53 -12.98 -3.69 -15.75
C HIS A 53 -11.62 -3.28 -15.19
N VAL A 54 -10.55 -3.91 -15.65
CA VAL A 54 -9.18 -3.58 -15.25
C VAL A 54 -8.70 -2.35 -16.01
N VAL A 55 -8.27 -1.35 -15.27
CA VAL A 55 -7.65 -0.14 -15.84
C VAL A 55 -6.16 -0.17 -15.51
N GLN A 56 -5.33 0.14 -16.49
CA GLN A 56 -3.90 0.33 -16.31
C GLN A 56 -3.55 1.80 -16.62
N PRO A 57 -3.41 2.64 -15.58
CA PRO A 57 -3.09 4.05 -15.76
C PRO A 57 -1.76 4.25 -16.48
N THR A 58 -1.75 5.16 -17.45
CA THR A 58 -0.56 5.64 -18.15
C THR A 58 -0.30 7.07 -17.73
N ALA A 59 0.93 7.35 -17.27
CA ALA A 59 1.31 8.70 -16.84
C ALA A 59 2.85 8.83 -16.81
N PRO A 60 3.37 10.07 -16.92
CA PRO A 60 4.81 10.31 -16.85
C PRO A 60 5.36 10.12 -15.43
N ALA A 61 6.67 9.93 -15.34
CA ALA A 61 7.44 9.96 -14.09
C ALA A 61 7.09 11.22 -13.27
N GLY A 62 7.07 11.08 -11.94
CA GLY A 62 6.62 12.12 -11.02
C GLY A 62 5.10 12.11 -10.76
N SER A 63 4.33 11.35 -11.51
CA SER A 63 2.90 11.15 -11.26
C SER A 63 2.66 10.23 -10.05
N VAL A 64 1.46 10.34 -9.45
CA VAL A 64 1.04 9.47 -8.35
C VAL A 64 -0.36 8.92 -8.59
N ILE A 65 -0.52 7.62 -8.40
CA ILE A 65 -1.85 6.99 -8.29
C ILE A 65 -2.19 6.92 -6.82
N VAL A 66 -3.41 7.37 -6.46
CA VAL A 66 -3.95 7.27 -5.10
C VAL A 66 -5.24 6.48 -5.14
N PHE A 67 -5.36 5.46 -4.31
CA PHE A 67 -6.56 4.62 -4.27
C PHE A 67 -6.83 4.04 -2.88
N ASN A 68 -8.09 3.70 -2.63
CA ASN A 68 -8.50 2.99 -1.41
C ASN A 68 -7.76 1.66 -1.32
N GLY A 69 -7.14 1.35 -0.18
CA GLY A 69 -6.35 0.13 -0.01
C GLY A 69 -7.10 -1.18 -0.26
N GLN A 70 -8.42 -1.14 -0.27
CA GLN A 70 -9.30 -2.28 -0.60
C GLN A 70 -9.59 -2.40 -2.11
N THR A 71 -9.15 -1.44 -2.92
CA THR A 71 -9.28 -1.53 -4.37
C THR A 71 -8.44 -2.70 -4.88
N TRP A 72 -9.04 -3.58 -5.66
CA TRP A 72 -8.30 -4.67 -6.30
C TRP A 72 -7.28 -4.10 -7.25
N HIS A 73 -6.04 -4.51 -7.08
CA HIS A 73 -4.91 -3.99 -7.84
C HIS A 73 -3.81 -5.04 -7.95
N GLY A 74 -2.92 -4.82 -8.88
CA GLY A 74 -1.76 -5.70 -9.10
C GLY A 74 -0.76 -5.08 -10.07
N GLY A 75 0.39 -5.71 -10.24
CA GLY A 75 1.35 -5.36 -11.27
C GLY A 75 0.89 -5.83 -12.65
N GLY A 76 1.17 -5.06 -13.68
CA GLY A 76 1.15 -5.54 -15.06
C GLY A 76 2.43 -6.33 -15.38
N THR A 77 2.38 -7.15 -16.43
CA THR A 77 3.59 -7.79 -16.96
C THR A 77 4.45 -6.72 -17.65
N ASN A 78 5.73 -6.68 -17.32
CA ASN A 78 6.68 -5.83 -18.03
C ASN A 78 7.19 -6.57 -19.27
N ASN A 79 6.73 -6.15 -20.43
CA ASN A 79 7.15 -6.67 -21.74
C ASN A 79 8.20 -5.77 -22.41
N SER A 80 8.61 -4.67 -21.74
CA SER A 80 9.67 -3.79 -22.23
C SER A 80 11.06 -4.37 -21.91
N GLN A 81 12.09 -3.76 -22.49
CA GLN A 81 13.48 -4.13 -22.23
C GLN A 81 14.09 -3.35 -21.03
N ALA A 82 13.31 -2.49 -20.39
CA ALA A 82 13.77 -1.62 -19.30
C ALA A 82 13.09 -1.97 -17.97
N ASN A 83 13.77 -1.65 -16.88
CA ASN A 83 13.14 -1.70 -15.55
C ASN A 83 12.14 -0.55 -15.39
N ARG A 84 11.12 -0.76 -14.60
CA ARG A 84 10.16 0.26 -14.18
C ARG A 84 10.13 0.31 -12.66
N HIS A 85 10.42 1.49 -12.11
CA HIS A 85 10.52 1.71 -10.67
C HIS A 85 9.33 2.53 -10.15
N ALA A 86 8.89 2.22 -8.96
CA ALA A 86 7.87 2.98 -8.24
C ALA A 86 8.10 2.88 -6.73
N LEU A 87 7.64 3.90 -6.00
CA LEU A 87 7.54 3.86 -4.55
C LEU A 87 6.09 3.63 -4.15
N PHE A 88 5.88 2.64 -3.27
CA PHE A 88 4.58 2.38 -2.68
C PHE A 88 4.47 3.02 -1.30
N GLY A 89 3.43 3.83 -1.08
CA GLY A 89 3.08 4.37 0.22
C GLY A 89 1.78 3.77 0.73
N HIS A 90 1.81 3.20 1.93
CA HIS A 90 0.64 2.66 2.62
C HIS A 90 0.25 3.57 3.78
N TYR A 91 -0.81 4.35 3.61
CA TYR A 91 -1.37 5.24 4.64
C TYR A 91 -2.56 4.56 5.29
N ARG A 92 -2.54 4.44 6.62
CA ARG A 92 -3.56 3.70 7.35
C ARG A 92 -3.96 4.39 8.65
N LYS A 93 -5.18 4.10 9.10
CA LYS A 93 -5.64 4.54 10.42
C LYS A 93 -4.76 3.90 11.51
N ARG A 94 -4.61 4.61 12.64
CA ARG A 94 -3.75 4.20 13.75
C ARG A 94 -4.06 2.81 14.32
N MET A 95 -5.31 2.35 14.18
CA MET A 95 -5.76 1.05 14.67
C MET A 95 -5.16 -0.14 13.92
N LEU A 96 -4.64 0.06 12.70
CA LEU A 96 -4.03 -1.00 11.91
C LEU A 96 -2.55 -1.17 12.24
N VAL A 97 -2.12 -2.42 12.38
CA VAL A 97 -0.72 -2.79 12.61
C VAL A 97 0.09 -2.62 11.31
N PHE A 98 1.36 -2.33 11.39
CA PHE A 98 2.26 -2.31 10.23
C PHE A 98 2.48 -3.74 9.70
N GLN A 99 2.58 -3.89 8.37
CA GLN A 99 3.01 -5.16 7.77
C GLN A 99 4.47 -5.45 8.09
N ILE A 100 5.29 -4.40 8.09
CA ILE A 100 6.70 -4.44 8.50
C ILE A 100 6.85 -3.33 9.54
N ASP A 101 7.34 -3.66 10.74
CA ASP A 101 7.61 -2.63 11.73
C ASP A 101 8.82 -1.80 11.24
N PRO A 102 8.73 -0.47 11.22
CA PRO A 102 9.87 0.36 10.82
C PRO A 102 11.13 0.12 11.65
N HIS A 103 10.98 -0.28 12.92
CA HIS A 103 12.14 -0.63 13.76
C HIS A 103 12.89 -1.87 13.27
N ASP A 104 12.17 -2.81 12.64
CA ASP A 104 12.75 -4.04 12.09
C ASP A 104 13.14 -3.89 10.61
N GLY A 105 12.50 -2.95 9.92
CA GLY A 105 12.66 -2.78 8.47
C GLY A 105 13.74 -1.78 8.04
N PHE A 106 14.25 -0.95 8.97
CA PHE A 106 15.24 0.08 8.66
C PHE A 106 16.43 0.06 9.64
N PRO A 107 17.64 0.38 9.15
CA PRO A 107 18.79 0.54 10.01
C PRO A 107 18.56 1.63 11.09
N PRO A 108 18.96 1.41 12.35
CA PRO A 108 18.76 2.39 13.43
C PRO A 108 19.28 3.79 13.10
N GLU A 109 20.45 3.87 12.45
CA GLU A 109 21.06 5.13 12.04
C GLU A 109 20.21 5.93 11.02
N TRP A 110 19.32 5.29 10.29
CA TRP A 110 18.36 5.97 9.43
C TRP A 110 17.17 6.52 10.21
N LEU A 111 16.71 5.76 11.19
CA LEU A 111 15.61 6.18 12.07
C LEU A 111 15.99 7.40 12.91
N ASP A 112 17.26 7.49 13.32
CA ASP A 112 17.79 8.62 14.10
C ASP A 112 17.83 9.93 13.29
N GLN A 113 17.98 9.86 11.96
CA GLN A 113 18.01 11.03 11.07
C GLN A 113 16.61 11.60 10.80
N LEU A 114 15.54 10.89 11.18
CA LEU A 114 14.18 11.33 10.94
C LEU A 114 13.81 12.51 11.87
N ASN A 115 13.14 13.51 11.29
CA ASN A 115 12.54 14.59 12.07
C ASN A 115 11.28 14.12 12.82
N ASP A 116 10.76 14.91 13.75
CA ASP A 116 9.62 14.55 14.61
C ASP A 116 8.35 14.20 13.79
N ARG A 117 8.10 14.92 12.69
CA ARG A 117 6.96 14.63 11.81
C ARG A 117 7.11 13.27 11.15
N GLN A 118 8.29 12.92 10.66
CA GLN A 118 8.59 11.63 10.05
C GLN A 118 8.48 10.51 11.09
N LYS A 119 9.07 10.69 12.27
CA LYS A 119 8.95 9.75 13.40
C LYS A 119 7.49 9.52 13.79
N LYS A 120 6.68 10.59 13.84
CA LYS A 120 5.24 10.48 14.10
C LYS A 120 4.49 9.71 13.02
N LEU A 121 4.76 9.97 11.75
CA LEU A 121 4.14 9.27 10.61
C LEU A 121 4.49 7.78 10.61
N MET A 122 5.73 7.45 10.94
CA MET A 122 6.20 6.06 11.05
C MET A 122 5.89 5.44 12.42
N ARG A 123 5.19 6.16 13.31
CA ARG A 123 4.80 5.71 14.65
C ARG A 123 5.98 5.30 15.54
N LEU A 124 7.16 5.88 15.30
CA LEU A 124 8.37 5.63 16.10
C LEU A 124 8.29 6.31 17.48
N ASN A 125 7.47 7.37 17.61
CA ASN A 125 7.21 8.02 18.92
C ASN A 125 6.11 7.25 19.66
N ARG A 126 6.29 5.96 19.88
CA ARG A 126 5.38 5.18 20.73
C ARG A 126 5.64 5.64 22.18
N GLY A 127 4.65 6.34 22.77
CA GLY A 127 4.61 6.49 24.23
C GLY A 127 4.68 5.11 24.88
N LEU A 128 5.46 4.99 25.94
CA LEU A 128 5.59 3.79 26.78
C LEU A 128 4.20 3.18 27.04
N GLY A 129 3.90 2.02 26.45
CA GLY A 129 2.64 1.32 26.72
C GLY A 129 2.04 0.48 25.58
N ALA A 130 2.60 0.47 24.37
CA ALA A 130 2.14 -0.49 23.36
C ALA A 130 3.06 -1.73 23.41
N PRO A 131 2.52 -2.96 23.63
CA PRO A 131 3.35 -4.15 23.63
C PRO A 131 4.01 -4.32 22.25
N HIS A 132 5.29 -4.64 22.24
CA HIS A 132 6.02 -5.06 21.04
C HIS A 132 5.35 -6.34 20.52
N ALA A 133 5.14 -6.43 19.19
CA ALA A 133 4.64 -7.67 18.58
C ALA A 133 5.61 -8.86 18.75
N ALA A 134 6.84 -8.61 19.24
CA ALA A 134 7.83 -9.64 19.54
C ALA A 134 7.49 -10.50 20.77
N ASP A 135 6.57 -10.04 21.64
CA ASP A 135 6.23 -10.79 22.87
C ASP A 135 5.09 -11.81 22.67
N SER A 136 4.60 -11.99 21.44
CA SER A 136 3.49 -12.92 21.14
C SER A 136 3.95 -14.35 20.80
N HIS A 137 5.24 -14.68 20.90
CA HIS A 137 5.76 -16.03 20.60
C HIS A 137 6.16 -16.85 21.83
N LEU A 138 5.78 -16.42 23.03
CA LEU A 138 5.95 -17.24 24.23
C LEU A 138 4.60 -17.43 24.93
N HIS A 139 3.82 -18.41 24.44
CA HIS A 139 3.03 -19.34 25.27
C HIS A 139 2.39 -20.38 24.37
#